data_a1c35455acc19b1c86b973090b5068fb
#
_entry.id   a1c35455acc19b1c86b973090b5068fb
#
_cell.length_a   1.000
_cell.length_b   1.000
_cell.length_c   1.000
_cell.angle_alpha   90.00
_cell.angle_beta   90.00
_cell.angle_gamma   90.00
#
_symmetry.space_group_name_H-M   'P 1'
#
loop_
_entity.id
_entity.type
_entity.pdbx_description
1 polymer ?
#
loop_
_entity_poly.entity_id
_entity_poly.type
_entity_poly.pdbx_seq_one_letter_code
_entity_poly.pdbx_strand_id
1 'polypeptide(L)'
;PNFWGGSILIAFKKDSSINERKLINNYTLIKKKIIKNYSRFKVKYKKLNNLILKQKINAGYGAGQMVPSFAYHLKTDLSFMDYIVDDNKKRAGEKYPFLKTEIKFFNEKLLFNKNFLITALDGVIPISKKLNKRNIKFTNPLK
;
A
#
# COMPACT_ATOMS: atom_id res chain seq x y z
N PRO A 1 5.30 8.53 -16.84
CA PRO A 1 4.11 8.49 -16.03
C PRO A 1 4.37 7.61 -14.81
N ASN A 2 4.35 8.20 -13.63
CA ASN A 2 4.61 7.51 -12.36
C ASN A 2 3.39 6.68 -11.93
N PHE A 3 2.97 5.77 -12.80
CA PHE A 3 1.97 4.79 -12.49
C PHE A 3 2.62 3.64 -11.80
N TRP A 4 2.44 3.08 -10.77
CA TRP A 4 2.98 1.84 -10.17
C TRP A 4 4.29 1.96 -9.38
N GLY A 5 4.57 3.07 -8.77
CA GLY A 5 5.75 3.16 -7.89
C GLY A 5 7.10 2.96 -8.60
N GLY A 6 7.10 3.07 -9.91
CA GLY A 6 8.27 2.89 -10.77
C GLY A 6 8.41 1.47 -11.32
N SER A 7 8.63 1.38 -12.61
CA SER A 7 9.06 0.13 -13.26
C SER A 7 10.58 0.11 -13.36
N ILE A 8 11.20 -1.02 -13.06
CA ILE A 8 12.65 -1.21 -13.28
C ILE A 8 12.81 -1.86 -14.63
N LEU A 9 13.37 -1.13 -15.60
CA LEU A 9 13.85 -1.70 -16.84
C LEU A 9 15.33 -2.08 -16.65
N ILE A 10 15.64 -3.35 -16.78
CA ILE A 10 17.00 -3.85 -16.69
C ILE A 10 17.47 -4.21 -18.10
N ALA A 11 18.48 -3.52 -18.60
CA ALA A 11 19.15 -3.85 -19.85
C ALA A 11 20.51 -4.45 -19.55
N PHE A 12 20.84 -5.56 -20.21
CA PHE A 12 22.12 -6.23 -20.07
C PHE A 12 22.90 -6.09 -21.37
N LYS A 13 24.15 -5.66 -21.27
CA LYS A 13 25.11 -5.73 -22.36
C LYS A 13 26.30 -6.58 -21.88
N LYS A 14 26.71 -7.57 -22.66
CA LYS A 14 27.95 -8.30 -22.40
C LYS A 14 29.11 -7.33 -22.58
N ASP A 15 29.81 -7.01 -21.52
CA ASP A 15 30.98 -6.15 -21.55
C ASP A 15 32.14 -6.91 -20.92
N SER A 16 33.18 -7.14 -21.72
CA SER A 16 34.42 -7.81 -21.30
C SER A 16 35.38 -6.91 -20.54
N SER A 17 35.08 -5.60 -20.44
CA SER A 17 35.95 -4.58 -19.83
C SER A 17 35.53 -4.20 -18.41
N ILE A 18 34.60 -4.95 -17.80
CA ILE A 18 34.06 -4.60 -16.46
C ILE A 18 35.15 -4.72 -15.40
N ASN A 19 35.44 -3.60 -14.75
CA ASN A 19 36.30 -3.59 -13.58
C ASN A 19 35.55 -4.16 -12.36
N GLU A 20 35.82 -5.42 -12.00
CA GLU A 20 35.16 -6.13 -10.92
C GLU A 20 35.22 -5.37 -9.59
N ARG A 21 36.32 -4.66 -9.27
CA ARG A 21 36.45 -3.86 -8.06
C ARG A 21 35.41 -2.73 -8.00
N LYS A 22 35.13 -2.09 -9.14
CA LYS A 22 34.10 -1.02 -9.21
C LYS A 22 32.69 -1.58 -9.01
N LEU A 23 32.42 -2.79 -9.52
CA LEU A 23 31.17 -3.50 -9.29
C LEU A 23 30.96 -3.87 -7.84
N ILE A 24 31.98 -4.41 -7.17
CA ILE A 24 31.95 -4.81 -5.75
C ILE A 24 31.67 -3.59 -4.87
N ASN A 25 32.32 -2.46 -5.11
CA ASN A 25 32.11 -1.23 -4.37
C ASN A 25 30.66 -0.70 -4.55
N ASN A 26 30.15 -0.71 -5.77
CA ASN A 26 28.76 -0.30 -6.05
C ASN A 26 27.76 -1.25 -5.38
N TYR A 27 28.01 -2.57 -5.40
CA TYR A 27 27.15 -3.55 -4.76
C TYR A 27 27.06 -3.31 -3.25
N THR A 28 28.18 -3.04 -2.57
CA THR A 28 28.22 -2.77 -1.12
C THR A 28 27.42 -1.52 -0.77
N LEU A 29 27.55 -0.45 -1.57
CA LEU A 29 26.79 0.78 -1.38
C LEU A 29 25.29 0.57 -1.60
N ILE A 30 24.91 -0.15 -2.67
CA ILE A 30 23.51 -0.49 -2.98
C ILE A 30 22.92 -1.34 -1.86
N LYS A 31 23.63 -2.38 -1.41
CA LYS A 31 23.21 -3.24 -0.29
C LYS A 31 22.95 -2.43 0.98
N LYS A 32 23.86 -1.53 1.37
CA LYS A 32 23.67 -0.65 2.53
C LYS A 32 22.43 0.23 2.38
N LYS A 33 22.20 0.80 1.19
CA LYS A 33 21.03 1.63 0.88
C LYS A 33 19.73 0.82 0.98
N ILE A 34 19.70 -0.39 0.43
CA ILE A 34 18.54 -1.29 0.50
C ILE A 34 18.22 -1.63 1.96
N ILE A 35 19.21 -2.06 2.74
CA ILE A 35 19.03 -2.39 4.16
C ILE A 35 18.50 -1.20 4.95
N LYS A 36 19.07 -0.01 4.73
CA LYS A 36 18.62 1.23 5.39
C LYS A 36 17.17 1.58 5.03
N ASN A 37 16.82 1.49 3.74
CA ASN A 37 15.46 1.79 3.27
C ASN A 37 14.44 0.77 3.80
N TYR A 38 14.81 -0.52 3.83
CA TYR A 38 13.95 -1.56 4.38
C TYR A 38 13.73 -1.38 5.90
N SER A 39 14.76 -0.98 6.63
CA SER A 39 14.62 -0.67 8.07
C SER A 39 13.66 0.52 8.30
N ARG A 40 13.76 1.58 7.49
CA ARG A 40 12.84 2.71 7.53
C ARG A 40 11.41 2.29 7.19
N PHE A 41 11.24 1.45 6.19
CA PHE A 41 9.97 0.88 5.80
C PHE A 41 9.31 0.10 6.97
N LYS A 42 10.05 -0.79 7.64
CA LYS A 42 9.54 -1.51 8.82
C LYS A 42 9.06 -0.57 9.93
N VAL A 43 9.82 0.50 10.20
CA VAL A 43 9.45 1.51 11.20
C VAL A 43 8.14 2.22 10.81
N LYS A 44 7.99 2.59 9.52
CA LYS A 44 6.74 3.21 9.02
C LYS A 44 5.54 2.31 9.21
N TYR A 45 5.65 1.03 8.88
CA TYR A 45 4.54 0.08 9.06
C TYR A 45 4.19 -0.15 10.53
N LYS A 46 5.18 -0.18 11.42
CA LYS A 46 4.92 -0.23 12.87
C LYS A 46 4.15 1.01 13.36
N LYS A 47 4.52 2.20 12.89
CA LYS A 47 3.79 3.44 13.19
C LYS A 47 2.37 3.40 12.64
N LEU A 48 2.19 2.91 11.42
CA LEU A 48 0.87 2.77 10.81
C LEU A 48 -0.01 1.81 11.60
N ASN A 49 0.50 0.67 12.07
CA ASN A 49 -0.26 -0.24 12.94
C ASN A 49 -0.74 0.46 14.21
N ASN A 50 0.12 1.25 14.85
CA ASN A 50 -0.27 2.02 16.04
C ASN A 50 -1.36 3.06 15.71
N LEU A 51 -1.30 3.71 14.54
CA LEU A 51 -2.33 4.64 14.08
C LEU A 51 -3.66 3.94 13.81
N ILE A 52 -3.64 2.76 13.20
CA ILE A 52 -4.84 1.94 12.95
C ILE A 52 -5.58 1.68 14.27
N LEU A 53 -4.86 1.25 15.30
CA LEU A 53 -5.43 0.99 16.61
C LEU A 53 -5.93 2.28 17.28
N LYS A 54 -5.10 3.33 17.31
CA LYS A 54 -5.43 4.61 17.96
C LYS A 54 -6.64 5.28 17.33
N GLN A 55 -6.75 5.23 16.01
CA GLN A 55 -7.84 5.90 15.28
C GLN A 55 -9.06 5.01 15.10
N LYS A 56 -9.05 3.77 15.64
CA LYS A 56 -10.15 2.80 15.51
C LYS A 56 -10.58 2.65 14.04
N ILE A 57 -9.60 2.47 13.16
CA ILE A 57 -9.89 2.27 11.73
C ILE A 57 -10.69 0.98 11.58
N ASN A 58 -11.79 1.05 10.85
CA ASN A 58 -12.71 -0.07 10.67
C ASN A 58 -13.22 -0.24 9.24
N ALA A 59 -12.68 0.51 8.28
CA ALA A 59 -12.97 0.31 6.86
C ALA A 59 -11.75 0.65 6.00
N GLY A 60 -11.68 0.02 4.82
CA GLY A 60 -10.69 0.29 3.79
C GLY A 60 -11.29 1.04 2.60
N TYR A 61 -10.48 1.79 1.87
CA TYR A 61 -10.85 2.37 0.58
C TYR A 61 -9.80 2.06 -0.49
N GLY A 62 -10.26 1.40 -1.56
CA GLY A 62 -9.48 0.98 -2.70
C GLY A 62 -8.99 -0.46 -2.64
N ALA A 63 -9.58 -1.32 -3.47
CA ALA A 63 -9.22 -2.73 -3.60
C ALA A 63 -8.15 -2.92 -4.69
N GLY A 64 -6.98 -2.28 -4.53
CA GLY A 64 -5.86 -2.38 -5.46
C GLY A 64 -5.13 -3.73 -5.39
N GLN A 65 -4.33 -4.05 -6.40
CA GLN A 65 -3.54 -5.30 -6.45
C GLN A 65 -2.53 -5.43 -5.29
N MET A 66 -2.12 -4.29 -4.72
CA MET A 66 -1.15 -4.26 -3.62
C MET A 66 -1.75 -4.54 -2.23
N VAL A 67 -3.08 -4.70 -2.12
CA VAL A 67 -3.74 -4.93 -0.82
C VAL A 67 -3.20 -6.17 -0.08
N PRO A 68 -2.99 -7.34 -0.73
CA PRO A 68 -2.39 -8.49 -0.04
C PRO A 68 -0.97 -8.23 0.47
N SER A 69 -0.12 -7.58 -0.33
CA SER A 69 1.23 -7.19 0.10
C SER A 69 1.19 -6.17 1.24
N PHE A 70 0.26 -5.24 1.20
CA PHE A 70 0.04 -4.26 2.26
C PHE A 70 -0.38 -4.94 3.57
N ALA A 71 -1.34 -5.86 3.52
CA ALA A 71 -1.78 -6.67 4.66
C ALA A 71 -0.63 -7.52 5.25
N TYR A 72 0.17 -8.14 4.39
CA TYR A 72 1.35 -8.90 4.81
C TYR A 72 2.34 -8.04 5.61
N HIS A 73 2.63 -6.83 5.14
CA HIS A 73 3.55 -5.92 5.85
C HIS A 73 2.94 -5.35 7.13
N LEU A 74 1.63 -5.21 7.22
CA LEU A 74 0.90 -4.88 8.45
C LEU A 74 0.78 -6.08 9.40
N LYS A 75 1.14 -7.30 8.95
CA LYS A 75 0.99 -8.55 9.71
C LYS A 75 -0.47 -8.79 10.16
N THR A 76 -1.41 -8.61 9.26
CA THR A 76 -2.85 -8.75 9.52
C THR A 76 -3.56 -9.41 8.35
N ASP A 77 -4.68 -10.04 8.61
CA ASP A 77 -5.64 -10.53 7.62
C ASP A 77 -6.74 -9.49 7.30
N LEU A 78 -6.55 -8.25 7.75
CA LEU A 78 -7.49 -7.13 7.66
C LEU A 78 -8.83 -7.37 8.35
N SER A 79 -8.97 -8.37 9.22
CA SER A 79 -10.22 -8.66 9.94
C SER A 79 -10.70 -7.53 10.85
N PHE A 80 -9.87 -6.53 11.11
CA PHE A 80 -10.26 -5.31 11.83
C PHE A 80 -11.12 -4.34 11.00
N MET A 81 -11.21 -4.59 9.67
CA MET A 81 -12.06 -3.82 8.76
C MET A 81 -13.36 -4.57 8.49
N ASP A 82 -14.48 -3.88 8.56
CA ASP A 82 -15.78 -4.46 8.19
C ASP A 82 -15.84 -4.77 6.68
N TYR A 83 -15.18 -3.91 5.87
CA TYR A 83 -15.11 -4.04 4.40
C TYR A 83 -14.04 -3.12 3.81
N ILE A 84 -13.74 -3.37 2.52
CA ILE A 84 -12.98 -2.44 1.67
C ILE A 84 -13.92 -1.92 0.60
N VAL A 85 -14.08 -0.59 0.50
CA VAL A 85 -14.87 0.05 -0.56
C VAL A 85 -14.02 0.20 -1.82
N ASP A 86 -14.59 -0.12 -2.98
CA ASP A 86 -13.95 0.10 -4.28
C ASP A 86 -14.94 0.71 -5.28
N ASP A 87 -14.43 1.55 -6.19
CA ASP A 87 -15.22 2.18 -7.25
C ASP A 87 -15.51 1.23 -8.42
N ASN A 88 -14.80 0.10 -8.49
CA ASN A 88 -15.00 -0.90 -9.52
C ASN A 88 -16.08 -1.91 -9.11
N LYS A 89 -17.26 -1.77 -9.71
CA LYS A 89 -18.41 -2.66 -9.44
C LYS A 89 -18.10 -4.15 -9.64
N LYS A 90 -17.19 -4.48 -10.55
CA LYS A 90 -16.83 -5.89 -10.84
C LYS A 90 -16.14 -6.59 -9.65
N ARG A 91 -15.60 -5.82 -8.70
CA ARG A 91 -14.95 -6.36 -7.51
C ARG A 91 -15.89 -6.56 -6.32
N ALA A 92 -17.12 -6.10 -6.42
CA ALA A 92 -18.09 -6.22 -5.33
C ALA A 92 -18.37 -7.69 -5.00
N GLY A 93 -18.30 -8.04 -3.73
CA GLY A 93 -18.48 -9.42 -3.23
C GLY A 93 -17.21 -10.27 -3.29
N GLU A 94 -16.13 -9.79 -3.94
CA GLU A 94 -14.86 -10.51 -3.96
C GLU A 94 -14.11 -10.38 -2.62
N LYS A 95 -13.21 -11.34 -2.40
CA LYS A 95 -12.23 -11.33 -1.32
C LYS A 95 -10.85 -11.67 -1.89
N TYR A 96 -9.83 -11.05 -1.33
CA TYR A 96 -8.47 -11.49 -1.63
C TYR A 96 -8.17 -12.84 -0.97
N PRO A 97 -7.36 -13.70 -1.58
CA PRO A 97 -6.85 -14.90 -0.92
C PRO A 97 -6.22 -14.54 0.43
N PHE A 98 -6.51 -15.34 1.45
CA PHE A 98 -5.99 -15.19 2.82
C PHE A 98 -6.42 -13.92 3.58
N LEU A 99 -7.26 -13.07 3.01
CA LEU A 99 -7.84 -11.92 3.71
C LEU A 99 -9.31 -12.18 4.04
N LYS A 100 -9.74 -11.73 5.22
CA LYS A 100 -11.13 -11.96 5.68
C LYS A 100 -12.09 -10.87 5.20
N THR A 101 -11.56 -9.72 4.83
CA THR A 101 -12.35 -8.53 4.50
C THR A 101 -12.91 -8.60 3.10
N GLU A 102 -14.22 -8.38 2.97
CA GLU A 102 -14.95 -8.34 1.69
C GLU A 102 -14.81 -6.99 1.01
N ILE A 103 -14.82 -7.00 -0.32
CA ILE A 103 -14.85 -5.80 -1.14
C ILE A 103 -16.31 -5.41 -1.41
N LYS A 104 -16.67 -4.16 -1.13
CA LYS A 104 -18.00 -3.59 -1.42
C LYS A 104 -17.90 -2.51 -2.49
N PHE A 105 -18.86 -2.50 -3.39
CA PHE A 105 -18.97 -1.41 -4.35
C PHE A 105 -19.26 -0.09 -3.63
N PHE A 106 -18.67 0.99 -4.12
CA PHE A 106 -18.86 2.31 -3.57
C PHE A 106 -20.34 2.67 -3.43
N ASN A 107 -20.73 3.02 -2.22
CA ASN A 107 -22.03 3.59 -1.89
C ASN A 107 -21.83 4.60 -0.77
N GLU A 108 -22.42 5.77 -0.88
CA GLU A 108 -22.28 6.83 0.13
C GLU A 108 -22.69 6.39 1.53
N LYS A 109 -23.70 5.54 1.65
CA LYS A 109 -24.14 4.98 2.93
C LYS A 109 -23.02 4.21 3.66
N LEU A 110 -22.09 3.61 2.93
CA LEU A 110 -20.94 2.89 3.50
C LEU A 110 -19.89 3.82 4.10
N LEU A 111 -19.96 5.12 3.82
CA LEU A 111 -18.97 6.09 4.31
C LEU A 111 -19.32 6.63 5.70
N PHE A 112 -20.58 6.49 6.16
CA PHE A 112 -21.01 7.05 7.42
C PHE A 112 -20.45 6.28 8.63
N ASN A 113 -20.03 7.02 9.65
CA ASN A 113 -19.54 6.48 10.92
C ASN A 113 -18.35 5.52 10.77
N LYS A 114 -17.50 5.72 9.75
CA LYS A 114 -16.32 4.92 9.51
C LYS A 114 -15.04 5.76 9.52
N ASN A 115 -13.97 5.15 10.03
CA ASN A 115 -12.62 5.66 9.93
C ASN A 115 -11.90 4.84 8.87
N PHE A 116 -11.59 5.46 7.74
CA PHE A 116 -11.02 4.78 6.59
C PHE A 116 -9.49 4.69 6.64
N LEU A 117 -8.96 3.58 6.17
CA LEU A 117 -7.59 3.46 5.71
C LEU A 117 -7.59 3.40 4.19
N ILE A 118 -6.80 4.22 3.53
CA ILE A 118 -6.58 4.04 2.09
C ILE A 118 -5.74 2.78 1.90
N THR A 119 -6.31 1.78 1.22
CA THR A 119 -5.69 0.47 0.99
C THR A 119 -5.09 0.34 -0.41
N ALA A 120 -5.57 1.08 -1.40
CA ALA A 120 -4.95 1.18 -2.73
C ALA A 120 -3.80 2.20 -2.70
N LEU A 121 -2.57 1.73 -2.50
CA LEU A 121 -1.39 2.59 -2.36
C LEU A 121 -1.08 3.41 -3.62
N ASP A 122 -1.38 2.89 -4.78
CA ASP A 122 -1.28 3.53 -6.09
C ASP A 122 -2.37 4.60 -6.31
N GLY A 123 -3.52 4.43 -5.65
CA GLY A 123 -4.66 5.35 -5.70
C GLY A 123 -4.72 6.40 -4.59
N VAL A 124 -3.70 6.53 -3.75
CA VAL A 124 -3.75 7.41 -2.56
C VAL A 124 -4.14 8.84 -2.90
N ILE A 125 -3.59 9.44 -3.95
CA ILE A 125 -3.87 10.84 -4.30
C ILE A 125 -5.33 11.05 -4.72
N PRO A 126 -5.87 10.34 -5.73
CA PRO A 126 -7.26 10.54 -6.14
C PRO A 126 -8.25 10.15 -5.05
N ILE A 127 -7.98 9.07 -4.30
CA ILE A 127 -8.85 8.65 -3.18
C ILE A 127 -8.86 9.72 -2.07
N SER A 128 -7.70 10.25 -1.68
CA SER A 128 -7.63 11.32 -0.68
C SER A 128 -8.44 12.55 -1.10
N LYS A 129 -8.34 12.97 -2.37
CA LYS A 129 -9.13 14.08 -2.90
C LYS A 129 -10.63 13.79 -2.82
N LYS A 130 -11.04 12.57 -3.18
CA LYS A 130 -12.44 12.12 -3.17
C LYS A 130 -13.01 12.12 -1.75
N LEU A 131 -12.27 11.57 -0.78
CA LEU A 131 -12.70 11.50 0.62
C LEU A 131 -12.73 12.88 1.28
N ASN A 132 -11.73 13.74 1.03
CA ASN A 132 -11.71 15.13 1.51
C ASN A 132 -12.93 15.93 1.00
N LYS A 133 -13.28 15.81 -0.29
CA LYS A 133 -14.46 16.49 -0.87
C LYS A 133 -15.77 16.10 -0.14
N ARG A 134 -15.80 14.93 0.49
CA ARG A 134 -16.96 14.41 1.24
C ARG A 134 -16.85 14.56 2.74
N ASN A 135 -15.81 15.24 3.24
CA ASN A 135 -15.51 15.36 4.68
C ASN A 135 -15.40 14.02 5.41
N ILE A 136 -14.95 12.98 4.72
CA ILE A 136 -14.75 11.65 5.27
C ILE A 136 -13.38 11.56 5.95
N LYS A 137 -13.37 11.08 7.20
CA LYS A 137 -12.13 10.86 7.95
C LYS A 137 -11.37 9.65 7.41
N PHE A 138 -10.08 9.84 7.12
CA PHE A 138 -9.24 8.75 6.62
C PHE A 138 -7.77 8.89 7.06
N THR A 139 -7.09 7.76 7.03
CA THR A 139 -5.63 7.66 7.22
C THR A 139 -4.96 7.37 5.89
N ASN A 140 -3.96 8.19 5.56
CA ASN A 140 -3.09 7.97 4.43
C ASN A 140 -1.87 7.13 4.88
N PRO A 141 -1.67 5.92 4.36
CA PRO A 141 -0.59 5.03 4.79
C PRO A 141 0.81 5.47 4.33
N LEU A 142 0.90 6.44 3.41
CA LEU A 142 2.18 6.93 2.86
C LEU A 142 2.73 8.17 3.58
N LYS A 143 1.96 8.75 4.50
CA LYS A 143 2.37 9.95 5.29
C LYS A 143 3.06 9.60 6.62
#